data_462a088fa79289b9d8a64afbde060c75
#
_entry.id   462a088fa79289b9d8a64afbde060c75
#
_cell.length_a   1.000
_cell.length_b   1.000
_cell.length_c   1.000
_cell.angle_alpha   90.00
_cell.angle_beta   90.00
_cell.angle_gamma   90.00
#
_symmetry.space_group_name_H-M   'P 1'
#
loop_
_entity.id
_entity.type
_entity.pdbx_description
1 polymer ?
#
loop_
_entity_poly.entity_id
_entity_poly.type
_entity_poly.pdbx_seq_one_letter_code
_entity_poly.pdbx_strand_id
1 'polypeptide(L)'
;MDSKHIGNVNYLMENSRTGILAIGAHPDDIELGCGATLANLAQKGCHITAIILTAGNAGCASGISRHDESRQALNILGCQDLFTFHFEDTRTEHYLDAIITSIDDVIKTQQDAGIRFLRAYTMHDKDRHQDHRAAHQASMVACRTIPQILCYETPSCRLSFVPQAFEEFNEAGLENKISALKFHQSQKHRDYMQPTYIRSLAQFRGLQAGMALC
;
A
#
# COMPACT_ATOMS: atom_id res chain seq x y z
N MET A 1 -5.02 -22.06 40.86
CA MET A 1 -5.83 -21.75 39.66
C MET A 1 -4.88 -21.50 38.51
N ASP A 2 -4.88 -22.43 37.56
CA ASP A 2 -3.84 -22.67 36.60
C ASP A 2 -3.72 -21.54 35.54
N SER A 3 -2.53 -20.98 35.46
CA SER A 3 -2.05 -20.14 34.35
C SER A 3 -1.56 -21.01 33.17
N LYS A 4 -2.46 -21.76 32.57
CA LYS A 4 -2.18 -22.53 31.35
C LYS A 4 -3.20 -22.13 30.32
N HIS A 5 -2.78 -21.34 29.34
CA HIS A 5 -3.21 -21.24 27.94
C HIS A 5 -2.83 -19.89 27.33
N ILE A 6 -1.56 -19.51 27.47
CA ILE A 6 -0.94 -18.71 26.42
C ILE A 6 -0.22 -19.71 25.54
N GLY A 7 -0.99 -20.29 24.63
CA GLY A 7 -0.46 -21.22 23.64
C GLY A 7 0.65 -20.55 22.84
N ASN A 8 1.73 -21.23 22.82
CA ASN A 8 3.01 -21.06 22.17
C ASN A 8 2.93 -20.29 20.82
N VAL A 9 2.85 -18.98 20.87
CA VAL A 9 2.94 -18.08 19.70
C VAL A 9 4.31 -18.24 19.01
N ASN A 10 5.32 -18.68 19.75
CA ASN A 10 6.66 -18.90 19.23
C ASN A 10 6.77 -20.15 18.32
N TYR A 11 5.93 -21.16 18.49
CA TYR A 11 6.03 -22.39 17.68
C TYR A 11 5.49 -22.24 16.25
N LEU A 12 4.63 -21.24 16.00
CA LEU A 12 4.11 -20.93 14.65
C LEU A 12 5.00 -19.93 13.91
N MET A 13 6.01 -19.35 14.57
CA MET A 13 6.91 -18.36 13.98
C MET A 13 8.13 -18.97 13.29
N GLU A 14 8.43 -20.25 13.49
CA GLU A 14 9.71 -20.82 13.04
C GLU A 14 9.81 -21.09 11.52
N ASN A 15 8.69 -21.02 10.75
CA ASN A 15 8.72 -21.28 9.31
C ASN A 15 7.89 -20.33 8.45
N SER A 16 7.20 -19.32 9.00
CA SER A 16 6.43 -18.38 8.21
C SER A 16 7.08 -16.98 8.18
N ARG A 17 7.22 -16.42 6.98
CA ARG A 17 7.70 -15.03 6.81
C ARG A 17 6.57 -14.06 7.16
N THR A 18 6.87 -13.05 7.96
CA THR A 18 5.93 -11.96 8.26
C THR A 18 5.65 -11.17 7.00
N GLY A 19 4.40 -11.16 6.55
CA GLY A 19 3.93 -10.47 5.35
C GLY A 19 3.22 -9.16 5.64
N ILE A 20 3.40 -8.20 4.74
CA ILE A 20 2.66 -6.94 4.64
C ILE A 20 2.06 -6.88 3.25
N LEU A 21 0.76 -6.63 3.18
CA LEU A 21 0.03 -6.45 1.92
C LEU A 21 -0.23 -4.97 1.68
N ALA A 22 0.06 -4.47 0.48
CA ALA A 22 -0.29 -3.11 0.08
C ALA A 22 -1.16 -3.15 -1.18
N ILE A 23 -2.28 -2.44 -1.16
CA ILE A 23 -3.27 -2.45 -2.25
C ILE A 23 -3.49 -1.03 -2.73
N GLY A 24 -3.25 -0.78 -4.02
CA GLY A 24 -3.52 0.48 -4.72
C GLY A 24 -4.51 0.28 -5.86
N ALA A 25 -5.29 1.29 -6.17
CA ALA A 25 -6.16 1.30 -7.34
C ALA A 25 -5.36 1.49 -8.62
N HIS A 26 -4.40 2.42 -8.60
CA HIS A 26 -3.59 2.79 -9.75
C HIS A 26 -2.10 2.64 -9.47
N PRO A 27 -1.26 2.56 -10.53
CA PRO A 27 0.17 2.73 -10.42
C PRO A 27 0.51 4.11 -9.84
N ASP A 28 1.23 4.17 -8.73
CA ASP A 28 1.67 5.29 -7.89
C ASP A 28 0.99 5.42 -6.52
N ASP A 29 -0.19 4.89 -6.34
CA ASP A 29 -0.98 5.04 -5.10
C ASP A 29 -0.26 4.51 -3.86
N ILE A 30 0.31 3.31 -3.96
CA ILE A 30 1.03 2.63 -2.85
C ILE A 30 2.26 3.45 -2.46
N GLU A 31 3.02 3.87 -3.47
CA GLU A 31 4.25 4.64 -3.28
C GLU A 31 3.95 6.00 -2.65
N LEU A 32 2.89 6.67 -3.10
CA LEU A 32 2.42 7.95 -2.54
C LEU A 32 1.86 7.79 -1.12
N GLY A 33 1.05 6.76 -0.89
CA GLY A 33 0.36 6.55 0.38
C GLY A 33 1.29 6.03 1.48
N CYS A 34 1.87 4.86 1.29
CA CYS A 34 2.61 4.15 2.34
C CYS A 34 4.06 3.77 1.96
N GLY A 35 4.63 4.31 0.88
CA GLY A 35 5.93 3.89 0.36
C GLY A 35 7.08 3.95 1.38
N ALA A 36 7.20 5.02 2.17
CA ALA A 36 8.26 5.12 3.18
C ALA A 36 8.09 4.08 4.30
N THR A 37 6.84 3.82 4.70
CA THR A 37 6.49 2.78 5.67
C THR A 37 6.86 1.40 5.15
N LEU A 38 6.54 1.09 3.88
CA LEU A 38 6.91 -0.18 3.26
C LEU A 38 8.42 -0.38 3.21
N ALA A 39 9.18 0.65 2.81
CA ALA A 39 10.64 0.60 2.81
C ALA A 39 11.21 0.31 4.21
N ASN A 40 10.65 0.94 5.24
CA ASN A 40 11.05 0.71 6.63
C ASN A 40 10.70 -0.72 7.10
N LEU A 41 9.52 -1.25 6.73
CA LEU A 41 9.10 -2.61 7.07
C LEU A 41 9.93 -3.67 6.32
N ALA A 42 10.26 -3.43 5.05
CA ALA A 42 11.14 -4.30 4.26
C ALA A 42 12.55 -4.38 4.88
N GLN A 43 13.11 -3.25 5.32
CA GLN A 43 14.40 -3.21 6.03
C GLN A 43 14.36 -3.99 7.36
N LYS A 44 13.20 -4.10 8.00
CA LYS A 44 12.98 -4.91 9.20
C LYS A 44 12.75 -6.41 8.90
N GLY A 45 12.86 -6.81 7.63
CA GLY A 45 12.73 -8.20 7.21
C GLY A 45 11.29 -8.65 6.93
N CYS A 46 10.32 -7.72 6.85
CA CYS A 46 8.98 -8.07 6.41
C CYS A 46 8.95 -8.36 4.91
N HIS A 47 8.16 -9.34 4.53
CA HIS A 47 7.86 -9.64 3.13
C HIS A 47 6.76 -8.71 2.62
N ILE A 48 7.05 -7.91 1.61
CA ILE A 48 6.11 -6.93 1.05
C ILE A 48 5.49 -7.50 -0.21
N THR A 49 4.17 -7.61 -0.22
CA THR A 49 3.36 -7.95 -1.38
C THR A 49 2.52 -6.74 -1.78
N ALA A 50 2.56 -6.36 -3.04
CA ALA A 50 1.78 -5.25 -3.58
C ALA A 50 0.75 -5.75 -4.60
N ILE A 51 -0.44 -5.12 -4.60
CA ILE A 51 -1.51 -5.34 -5.57
C ILE A 51 -1.87 -3.99 -6.19
N ILE A 52 -1.90 -3.92 -7.52
CA ILE A 52 -2.40 -2.78 -8.29
C ILE A 52 -3.57 -3.23 -9.14
N LEU A 53 -4.73 -2.58 -8.99
CA LEU A 53 -5.99 -3.04 -9.57
C LEU A 53 -6.17 -2.66 -11.03
N THR A 54 -5.68 -1.48 -11.46
CA THR A 54 -5.85 -0.97 -12.82
C THR A 54 -4.52 -0.62 -13.47
N ALA A 55 -4.51 -0.47 -14.79
CA ALA A 55 -3.33 0.03 -15.50
C ALA A 55 -3.18 1.56 -15.41
N GLY A 56 -4.15 2.29 -14.85
CA GLY A 56 -4.12 3.75 -14.73
C GLY A 56 -4.11 4.49 -16.08
N ASN A 57 -4.72 3.91 -17.11
CA ASN A 57 -4.63 4.41 -18.50
C ASN A 57 -5.35 5.74 -18.71
N ALA A 58 -6.41 6.03 -17.94
CA ALA A 58 -7.15 7.29 -18.07
C ALA A 58 -6.31 8.52 -17.69
N GLY A 59 -5.27 8.32 -16.88
CA GLY A 59 -4.36 9.40 -16.42
C GLY A 59 -3.06 9.52 -17.20
N CYS A 60 -2.88 8.80 -18.32
CA CYS A 60 -1.60 8.71 -19.01
C CYS A 60 -1.73 8.86 -20.53
N ALA A 61 -0.67 9.36 -21.17
CA ALA A 61 -0.55 9.34 -22.63
C ALA A 61 -0.38 7.88 -23.13
N SER A 62 -0.86 7.60 -24.34
CA SER A 62 -0.76 6.28 -24.94
C SER A 62 0.71 5.82 -25.09
N GLY A 63 0.94 4.54 -24.83
CA GLY A 63 2.26 3.89 -25.05
C GLY A 63 3.19 3.84 -23.85
N ILE A 64 2.78 4.35 -22.68
CA ILE A 64 3.54 4.22 -21.43
C ILE A 64 2.94 3.07 -20.60
N SER A 65 3.78 2.12 -20.20
CA SER A 65 3.39 1.07 -19.25
C SER A 65 3.56 1.59 -17.82
N ARG A 66 2.47 2.05 -17.21
CA ARG A 66 2.51 2.49 -15.81
C ARG A 66 2.76 1.33 -14.83
N HIS A 67 2.43 0.11 -15.20
CA HIS A 67 2.80 -1.08 -14.39
C HIS A 67 4.32 -1.28 -14.33
N ASP A 68 5.05 -0.97 -15.41
CA ASP A 68 6.51 -1.05 -15.39
C ASP A 68 7.13 0.06 -14.55
N GLU A 69 6.53 1.25 -14.53
CA GLU A 69 6.90 2.33 -13.62
C GLU A 69 6.75 1.90 -12.15
N SER A 70 5.57 1.35 -11.77
CA SER A 70 5.34 0.83 -10.41
C SER A 70 6.24 -0.33 -10.06
N ARG A 71 6.54 -1.25 -11.00
CA ARG A 71 7.46 -2.36 -10.72
C ARG A 71 8.83 -1.86 -10.29
N GLN A 72 9.38 -0.87 -11.00
CA GLN A 72 10.65 -0.26 -10.66
C GLN A 72 10.58 0.51 -9.34
N ALA A 73 9.52 1.28 -9.14
CA ALA A 73 9.29 2.05 -7.92
C ALA A 73 9.17 1.16 -6.68
N LEU A 74 8.30 0.15 -6.73
CA LEU A 74 8.07 -0.78 -5.63
C LEU A 74 9.30 -1.64 -5.31
N ASN A 75 10.13 -1.96 -6.31
CA ASN A 75 11.41 -2.64 -6.06
C ASN A 75 12.35 -1.80 -5.18
N ILE A 76 12.41 -0.48 -5.38
CA ILE A 76 13.18 0.45 -4.50
C ILE A 76 12.64 0.41 -3.06
N LEU A 77 11.34 0.22 -2.90
CA LEU A 77 10.70 0.13 -1.58
C LEU A 77 10.83 -1.25 -0.93
N GLY A 78 11.49 -2.19 -1.61
CA GLY A 78 11.71 -3.54 -1.10
C GLY A 78 10.50 -4.47 -1.25
N CYS A 79 9.61 -4.21 -2.20
CA CYS A 79 8.52 -5.12 -2.55
C CYS A 79 9.08 -6.35 -3.26
N GLN A 80 8.75 -7.54 -2.77
CA GLN A 80 9.20 -8.81 -3.34
C GLN A 80 8.21 -9.36 -4.36
N ASP A 81 6.91 -9.17 -4.13
CA ASP A 81 5.87 -9.67 -5.03
C ASP A 81 4.91 -8.55 -5.45
N LEU A 82 4.76 -8.37 -6.75
CA LEU A 82 3.82 -7.42 -7.35
C LEU A 82 2.82 -8.15 -8.23
N PHE A 83 1.55 -8.02 -7.89
CA PHE A 83 0.41 -8.47 -8.68
C PHE A 83 -0.29 -7.27 -9.32
N THR A 84 -0.45 -7.31 -10.65
CA THR A 84 -1.10 -6.25 -11.41
C THR A 84 -2.31 -6.79 -12.12
N PHE A 85 -3.43 -6.10 -11.98
CA PHE A 85 -4.68 -6.40 -12.64
C PHE A 85 -5.00 -5.33 -13.69
N HIS A 86 -5.99 -5.58 -14.53
CA HIS A 86 -6.40 -4.72 -15.63
C HIS A 86 -7.90 -4.41 -15.57
N PHE A 87 -8.42 -4.17 -14.34
CA PHE A 87 -9.77 -3.66 -14.20
C PHE A 87 -9.88 -2.31 -14.91
N GLU A 88 -11.07 -2.01 -15.43
CA GLU A 88 -11.30 -0.78 -16.18
C GLU A 88 -11.11 0.44 -15.27
N ASP A 89 -10.13 1.27 -15.62
CA ASP A 89 -9.80 2.51 -14.92
C ASP A 89 -11.01 3.46 -14.92
N THR A 90 -11.27 4.11 -13.80
CA THR A 90 -12.44 4.95 -13.50
C THR A 90 -13.76 4.21 -13.34
N ARG A 91 -13.77 2.86 -13.42
CA ARG A 91 -14.97 2.02 -13.35
C ARG A 91 -14.85 0.78 -12.46
N THR A 92 -13.87 0.76 -11.58
CA THR A 92 -13.61 -0.40 -10.70
C THR A 92 -14.80 -0.76 -9.81
N GLU A 93 -15.69 0.18 -9.53
CA GLU A 93 -16.93 -0.04 -8.77
C GLU A 93 -17.88 -1.08 -9.42
N HIS A 94 -17.78 -1.27 -10.73
CA HIS A 94 -18.57 -2.28 -11.45
C HIS A 94 -17.99 -3.69 -11.33
N TYR A 95 -16.81 -3.85 -10.76
CA TYR A 95 -16.06 -5.11 -10.70
C TYR A 95 -15.77 -5.57 -9.27
N LEU A 96 -16.52 -5.08 -8.26
CA LEU A 96 -16.22 -5.33 -6.83
C LEU A 96 -16.04 -6.81 -6.51
N ASP A 97 -16.93 -7.68 -6.96
CA ASP A 97 -16.85 -9.12 -6.70
C ASP A 97 -15.58 -9.74 -7.30
N ALA A 98 -15.25 -9.33 -8.54
CA ALA A 98 -14.04 -9.80 -9.21
C ALA A 98 -12.76 -9.29 -8.53
N ILE A 99 -12.76 -8.04 -8.05
CA ILE A 99 -11.64 -7.46 -7.31
C ILE A 99 -11.47 -8.18 -5.98
N ILE A 100 -12.55 -8.43 -5.23
CA ILE A 100 -12.52 -9.20 -3.97
C ILE A 100 -11.90 -10.57 -4.23
N THR A 101 -12.38 -11.29 -5.23
CA THR A 101 -11.86 -12.62 -5.60
C THR A 101 -10.36 -12.55 -5.95
N SER A 102 -9.95 -11.57 -6.76
CA SER A 102 -8.56 -11.40 -7.15
C SER A 102 -7.64 -11.14 -5.95
N ILE A 103 -8.07 -10.33 -4.99
CA ILE A 103 -7.30 -10.06 -3.76
C ILE A 103 -7.25 -11.31 -2.87
N ASP A 104 -8.39 -12.00 -2.67
CA ASP A 104 -8.45 -13.26 -1.92
C ASP A 104 -7.50 -14.32 -2.52
N ASP A 105 -7.44 -14.47 -3.84
CA ASP A 105 -6.56 -15.40 -4.55
C ASP A 105 -5.08 -15.07 -4.34
N VAL A 106 -4.71 -13.78 -4.36
CA VAL A 106 -3.34 -13.35 -4.05
C VAL A 106 -3.00 -13.67 -2.59
N ILE A 107 -3.89 -13.35 -1.65
CA ILE A 107 -3.68 -13.65 -0.23
C ILE A 107 -3.44 -15.15 -0.03
N LYS A 108 -4.29 -15.98 -0.61
CA LYS A 108 -4.19 -17.44 -0.53
C LYS A 108 -2.89 -17.95 -1.15
N THR A 109 -2.54 -17.49 -2.35
CA THR A 109 -1.30 -17.87 -3.04
C THR A 109 -0.08 -17.56 -2.19
N GLN A 110 -0.04 -16.39 -1.57
CA GLN A 110 1.07 -15.98 -0.70
C GLN A 110 1.10 -16.78 0.61
N GLN A 111 -0.06 -17.08 1.18
CA GLN A 111 -0.16 -17.94 2.37
C GLN A 111 0.32 -19.36 2.09
N ASP A 112 -0.04 -19.93 0.94
CA ASP A 112 0.44 -21.25 0.48
C ASP A 112 1.97 -21.25 0.27
N ALA A 113 2.55 -20.09 -0.08
CA ALA A 113 4.01 -19.86 -0.16
C ALA A 113 4.68 -19.57 1.20
N GLY A 114 3.95 -19.69 2.32
CA GLY A 114 4.46 -19.51 3.68
C GLY A 114 4.55 -18.05 4.13
N ILE A 115 3.83 -17.12 3.50
CA ILE A 115 3.73 -15.72 3.92
C ILE A 115 2.54 -15.57 4.85
N ARG A 116 2.76 -15.08 6.06
CA ARG A 116 1.70 -14.75 7.02
C ARG A 116 1.49 -13.25 7.06
N PHE A 117 0.41 -12.78 6.46
CA PHE A 117 0.06 -11.36 6.52
C PHE A 117 -0.38 -10.95 7.92
N LEU A 118 0.31 -9.94 8.49
CA LEU A 118 -0.07 -9.32 9.75
C LEU A 118 -0.78 -8.01 9.55
N ARG A 119 -0.55 -7.35 8.41
CA ARG A 119 -1.13 -6.04 8.11
C ARG A 119 -1.40 -5.88 6.62
N ALA A 120 -2.50 -5.21 6.31
CA ALA A 120 -2.81 -4.72 4.98
C ALA A 120 -2.89 -3.19 5.00
N TYR A 121 -2.33 -2.55 3.97
CA TYR A 121 -2.51 -1.14 3.67
C TYR A 121 -3.39 -1.00 2.45
N THR A 122 -4.39 -0.13 2.51
CA THR A 122 -5.33 0.12 1.41
C THR A 122 -5.77 1.57 1.36
N MET A 123 -6.62 1.90 0.39
CA MET A 123 -7.17 3.23 0.18
C MET A 123 -8.16 3.62 1.29
N HIS A 124 -8.45 4.93 1.40
CA HIS A 124 -9.42 5.45 2.37
C HIS A 124 -10.85 5.50 1.78
N ASP A 125 -11.87 5.19 2.60
CA ASP A 125 -13.28 5.10 2.20
C ASP A 125 -13.88 6.41 1.68
N LYS A 126 -13.36 7.55 2.15
CA LYS A 126 -13.84 8.91 1.81
C LYS A 126 -12.93 9.63 0.82
N ASP A 127 -12.16 8.89 0.04
CA ASP A 127 -11.39 9.48 -1.04
C ASP A 127 -12.32 10.07 -2.11
N ARG A 128 -11.87 11.11 -2.82
CA ARG A 128 -12.62 11.71 -3.93
C ARG A 128 -12.66 10.80 -5.16
N HIS A 129 -11.62 9.99 -5.36
CA HIS A 129 -11.54 9.09 -6.51
C HIS A 129 -12.44 7.87 -6.30
N GLN A 130 -13.29 7.56 -7.29
CA GLN A 130 -14.21 6.42 -7.21
C GLN A 130 -13.47 5.07 -7.11
N ASP A 131 -12.39 4.90 -7.87
CA ASP A 131 -11.61 3.66 -7.84
C ASP A 131 -10.93 3.43 -6.48
N HIS A 132 -10.51 4.51 -5.79
CA HIS A 132 -9.98 4.40 -4.43
C HIS A 132 -11.03 3.90 -3.45
N ARG A 133 -12.28 4.40 -3.56
CA ARG A 133 -13.37 3.91 -2.71
C ARG A 133 -13.75 2.46 -3.03
N ALA A 134 -13.72 2.06 -4.30
CA ALA A 134 -13.95 0.67 -4.72
C ALA A 134 -12.83 -0.24 -4.21
N ALA A 135 -11.56 0.17 -4.34
CA ALA A 135 -10.42 -0.55 -3.80
C ALA A 135 -10.53 -0.73 -2.27
N HIS A 136 -10.90 0.34 -1.54
CA HIS A 136 -11.18 0.25 -0.11
C HIS A 136 -12.25 -0.80 0.19
N GLN A 137 -13.41 -0.70 -0.46
CA GLN A 137 -14.55 -1.59 -0.22
C GLN A 137 -14.17 -3.06 -0.47
N ALA A 138 -13.50 -3.34 -1.58
CA ALA A 138 -13.04 -4.68 -1.91
C ALA A 138 -11.99 -5.19 -0.90
N SER A 139 -11.04 -4.36 -0.52
CA SER A 139 -9.98 -4.69 0.44
C SER A 139 -10.55 -5.04 1.81
N MET A 140 -11.54 -4.29 2.30
CA MET A 140 -12.17 -4.56 3.61
C MET A 140 -12.82 -5.94 3.66
N VAL A 141 -13.35 -6.43 2.53
CA VAL A 141 -13.92 -7.78 2.44
C VAL A 141 -12.83 -8.84 2.29
N ALA A 142 -11.91 -8.68 1.34
CA ALA A 142 -10.89 -9.66 1.05
C ALA A 142 -9.88 -9.82 2.21
N CYS A 143 -9.47 -8.72 2.84
CA CYS A 143 -8.49 -8.75 3.93
C CYS A 143 -9.09 -9.07 5.31
N ARG A 144 -10.35 -9.52 5.42
CA ARG A 144 -11.08 -9.77 6.68
C ARG A 144 -10.37 -10.70 7.67
N THR A 145 -9.45 -11.53 7.20
CA THR A 145 -8.66 -12.46 8.04
C THR A 145 -7.29 -11.88 8.44
N ILE A 146 -6.90 -10.74 7.89
CA ILE A 146 -5.65 -10.06 8.24
C ILE A 146 -5.87 -9.26 9.53
N PRO A 147 -4.98 -9.42 10.55
CA PRO A 147 -5.21 -8.83 11.88
C PRO A 147 -5.37 -7.31 11.91
N GLN A 148 -4.69 -6.61 10.99
CA GLN A 148 -4.74 -5.15 10.91
C GLN A 148 -4.96 -4.70 9.47
N ILE A 149 -5.94 -3.82 9.26
CA ILE A 149 -6.16 -3.14 7.98
C ILE A 149 -6.03 -1.64 8.26
N LEU A 150 -5.08 -0.98 7.61
CA LEU A 150 -4.83 0.44 7.73
C LEU A 150 -5.09 1.13 6.39
N CYS A 151 -5.79 2.26 6.43
CA CYS A 151 -6.06 3.07 5.25
C CYS A 151 -5.05 4.22 5.17
N TYR A 152 -4.34 4.33 4.06
CA TYR A 152 -3.37 5.39 3.88
C TYR A 152 -3.97 6.65 3.25
N GLU A 153 -3.32 7.78 3.51
CA GLU A 153 -3.64 9.06 2.90
C GLU A 153 -3.10 9.14 1.48
N THR A 154 -3.92 9.66 0.56
CA THR A 154 -3.53 9.98 -0.82
C THR A 154 -3.73 11.47 -1.10
N PRO A 155 -3.13 12.02 -2.18
CA PRO A 155 -3.39 13.40 -2.58
C PRO A 155 -4.85 13.69 -2.92
N SER A 156 -5.66 12.68 -3.19
CA SER A 156 -7.09 12.79 -3.47
C SER A 156 -7.99 12.66 -2.25
N CYS A 157 -7.46 12.43 -1.06
CA CYS A 157 -8.23 12.44 0.18
C CYS A 157 -8.95 13.77 0.38
N ARG A 158 -10.16 13.71 0.96
CA ARG A 158 -10.92 14.93 1.30
C ARG A 158 -10.27 15.64 2.49
N LEU A 159 -10.56 16.92 2.63
CA LEU A 159 -10.12 17.72 3.78
C LEU A 159 -10.64 17.17 5.13
N SER A 160 -11.67 16.33 5.11
CA SER A 160 -12.19 15.63 6.27
C SER A 160 -11.39 14.39 6.68
N PHE A 161 -10.31 14.05 5.96
CA PHE A 161 -9.41 12.98 6.37
C PHE A 161 -8.74 13.34 7.69
N VAL A 162 -8.93 12.50 8.69
CA VAL A 162 -8.31 12.62 10.01
C VAL A 162 -7.49 11.37 10.26
N PRO A 163 -6.16 11.45 10.29
CA PRO A 163 -5.32 10.29 10.56
C PRO A 163 -5.53 9.82 12.00
N GLN A 164 -5.69 8.51 12.19
CA GLN A 164 -5.90 7.86 13.48
C GLN A 164 -4.72 6.98 13.89
N ALA A 165 -3.88 6.62 12.92
CA ALA A 165 -2.65 5.88 13.11
C ALA A 165 -1.51 6.57 12.36
N PHE A 166 -0.33 6.54 12.94
CA PHE A 166 0.88 7.14 12.36
C PHE A 166 1.98 6.08 12.37
N GLU A 167 2.67 5.96 11.25
CA GLU A 167 3.81 5.05 11.10
C GLU A 167 5.09 5.88 10.97
N GLU A 168 5.90 5.86 12.00
CA GLU A 168 7.19 6.55 11.99
C GLU A 168 8.16 5.85 11.04
N PHE A 169 8.87 6.65 10.25
CA PHE A 169 9.97 6.20 9.42
C PHE A 169 11.16 7.18 9.51
N ASN A 170 12.32 6.71 9.11
CA ASN A 170 13.54 7.52 9.12
C ASN A 170 13.76 8.24 7.78
N GLU A 171 14.78 9.12 7.75
CA GLU A 171 15.14 9.86 6.52
C GLU A 171 15.44 8.93 5.34
N ALA A 172 16.07 7.77 5.58
CA ALA A 172 16.34 6.80 4.52
C ALA A 172 15.05 6.24 3.90
N GLY A 173 14.01 5.98 4.70
CA GLY A 173 12.69 5.57 4.20
C GLY A 173 12.04 6.66 3.36
N LEU A 174 12.16 7.93 3.77
CA LEU A 174 11.67 9.06 3.00
C LEU A 174 12.39 9.20 1.65
N GLU A 175 13.72 9.09 1.64
CA GLU A 175 14.51 9.13 0.41
C GLU A 175 14.19 7.98 -0.53
N ASN A 176 13.96 6.78 0.01
CA ASN A 176 13.51 5.64 -0.79
C ASN A 176 12.15 5.93 -1.45
N LYS A 177 11.17 6.48 -0.72
CA LYS A 177 9.88 6.90 -1.27
C LYS A 177 10.05 7.95 -2.37
N ILE A 178 10.84 8.98 -2.15
CA ILE A 178 11.12 10.03 -3.14
C ILE A 178 11.80 9.43 -4.38
N SER A 179 12.74 8.52 -4.20
CA SER A 179 13.45 7.85 -5.30
C SER A 179 12.54 6.93 -6.08
N ALA A 180 11.66 6.19 -5.41
CA ALA A 180 10.64 5.35 -6.03
C ALA A 180 9.69 6.17 -6.91
N LEU A 181 9.18 7.29 -6.38
CA LEU A 181 8.25 8.17 -7.11
C LEU A 181 8.86 8.77 -8.39
N LYS A 182 10.19 8.90 -8.49
CA LYS A 182 10.86 9.35 -9.72
C LYS A 182 10.69 8.39 -10.91
N PHE A 183 10.37 7.12 -10.67
CA PHE A 183 10.10 6.17 -11.75
C PHE A 183 8.76 6.42 -12.44
N HIS A 184 7.80 7.10 -11.78
CA HIS A 184 6.52 7.48 -12.38
C HIS A 184 6.65 8.69 -13.32
N GLN A 185 7.40 8.51 -14.40
CA GLN A 185 7.64 9.56 -15.40
C GLN A 185 6.34 10.07 -16.05
N SER A 186 5.34 9.18 -16.19
CA SER A 186 4.00 9.53 -16.68
C SER A 186 3.30 10.57 -15.81
N GLN A 187 3.63 10.62 -14.51
CA GLN A 187 2.98 11.47 -13.51
C GLN A 187 3.88 12.62 -12.99
N LYS A 188 5.11 12.74 -13.48
CA LYS A 188 6.11 13.72 -13.00
C LYS A 188 5.65 15.17 -13.02
N HIS A 189 4.66 15.50 -13.86
CA HIS A 189 4.08 16.83 -13.99
C HIS A 189 3.12 17.21 -12.86
N ARG A 190 2.77 16.25 -12.00
CA ARG A 190 1.85 16.47 -10.87
C ARG A 190 2.60 17.08 -9.69
N ASP A 191 2.03 18.11 -9.07
CA ASP A 191 2.63 18.80 -7.93
C ASP A 191 2.86 17.87 -6.72
N TYR A 192 1.96 16.92 -6.50
CA TYR A 192 2.06 15.96 -5.41
C TYR A 192 3.18 14.90 -5.61
N MET A 193 3.78 14.80 -6.80
CA MET A 193 4.97 13.97 -7.07
C MET A 193 6.28 14.68 -6.70
N GLN A 194 6.23 15.99 -6.41
CA GLN A 194 7.44 16.74 -6.14
C GLN A 194 8.04 16.39 -4.76
N PRO A 195 9.36 16.25 -4.66
CA PRO A 195 10.03 15.93 -3.39
C PRO A 195 9.69 16.90 -2.26
N THR A 196 9.47 18.19 -2.58
CA THR A 196 9.08 19.21 -1.61
C THR A 196 7.71 18.93 -1.00
N TYR A 197 6.73 18.50 -1.79
CA TYR A 197 5.43 18.11 -1.29
C TYR A 197 5.53 16.89 -0.37
N ILE A 198 6.23 15.84 -0.81
CA ILE A 198 6.40 14.60 -0.06
C ILE A 198 7.06 14.85 1.30
N ARG A 199 8.14 15.65 1.34
CA ARG A 199 8.83 16.02 2.58
C ARG A 199 7.94 16.84 3.51
N SER A 200 7.25 17.85 2.97
CA SER A 200 6.39 18.73 3.76
C SER A 200 5.25 17.95 4.40
N LEU A 201 4.63 17.00 3.67
CA LEU A 201 3.57 16.16 4.22
C LEU A 201 4.11 15.24 5.33
N ALA A 202 5.25 14.58 5.12
CA ALA A 202 5.88 13.71 6.11
C ALA A 202 6.24 14.45 7.40
N GLN A 203 6.79 15.67 7.28
CA GLN A 203 7.10 16.52 8.43
C GLN A 203 5.84 17.00 9.15
N PHE A 204 4.83 17.43 8.39
CA PHE A 204 3.56 17.89 8.97
C PHE A 204 2.86 16.77 9.75
N ARG A 205 2.79 15.56 9.21
CA ARG A 205 2.19 14.40 9.87
C ARG A 205 3.03 13.94 11.06
N GLY A 206 4.36 13.96 10.93
CA GLY A 206 5.28 13.69 12.04
C GLY A 206 5.06 14.65 13.20
N LEU A 207 4.98 15.95 12.92
CA LEU A 207 4.71 16.97 13.94
C LEU A 207 3.38 16.73 14.68
N GLN A 208 2.32 16.35 13.95
CA GLN A 208 1.02 16.03 14.56
C GLN A 208 1.11 14.81 15.49
N ALA A 209 1.97 13.85 15.19
CA ALA A 209 2.15 12.62 15.96
C ALA A 209 3.21 12.73 17.07
N GLY A 210 3.94 13.84 17.15
CA GLY A 210 5.11 13.96 18.04
C GLY A 210 6.31 13.11 17.59
N MET A 211 6.40 12.83 16.30
CA MET A 211 7.45 12.05 15.63
C MET A 211 8.24 12.94 14.67
N ALA A 212 9.44 12.49 14.25
CA ALA A 212 10.24 13.27 13.31
C ALA A 212 9.62 13.29 11.90
N LEU A 213 9.20 12.11 11.41
CA LEU A 213 8.60 11.90 10.09
C LEU A 213 7.51 10.81 10.18
N CYS A 214 6.41 11.02 9.46
CA CYS A 214 5.32 10.06 9.27
C CYS A 214 4.82 10.02 7.83
#